data_75ff9a302c20f4027b3ff50737c520cf
#
_entry.id   75ff9a302c20f4027b3ff50737c520cf
#
_cell.length_a   1.000
_cell.length_b   1.000
_cell.length_c   1.000
_cell.angle_alpha   90.00
_cell.angle_beta   90.00
_cell.angle_gamma   90.00
#
_symmetry.space_group_name_H-M   'P 1'
#
loop_
_entity.id
_entity.type
_entity.pdbx_description
1 polymer ?
#
loop_
_entity_poly.entity_id
_entity_poly.type
_entity_poly.pdbx_seq_one_letter_code
_entity_poly.pdbx_strand_id
1 'polypeptide(L)'
;MAVSQPDWEKTVTEFGPRRSVRGPPHRGRRAITHIAHISTQGAQQAALATADQPRAVGRAMVSSKRRADGCNALDGLRQSGALKLLFPQGRPPVEAVMVNTAGGITGGDRFAVAATAGPDSQLTLTTQAAERVYRAQPDQTGEMVTTLEVAGGARLNWLPQETILFQTSSYRRSLRADLAADARLLLVEPLVLGRAAMGEQLTAAQFYDRIEIFRAGRRVYHDAIRLHGDIAAQMARPGLAGVLSAPCGAMATLVLAAPEAEAALDWIRGALPAGGTALGGASLLAADLLHLRLLATDSFVLRQSLLPILDRLTNGGLPRCWRL
;
A
#
# COMPACT_ATOMS: atom_id res chain seq x y z
N MET A 1 18.92 -21.44 24.12
CA MET A 1 18.41 -20.05 24.14
C MET A 1 17.11 -20.04 23.39
N ALA A 2 16.01 -19.77 24.07
CA ALA A 2 14.67 -19.73 23.44
C ALA A 2 14.59 -18.47 22.60
N VAL A 3 14.34 -18.64 21.30
CA VAL A 3 14.05 -17.54 20.37
C VAL A 3 12.68 -16.98 20.78
N SER A 4 12.66 -15.74 21.27
CA SER A 4 11.40 -15.04 21.58
C SER A 4 10.59 -14.91 20.30
N GLN A 5 9.32 -15.29 20.37
CA GLN A 5 8.38 -15.09 19.27
C GLN A 5 8.29 -13.59 18.94
N PRO A 6 8.34 -13.21 17.66
CA PRO A 6 8.32 -11.80 17.27
C PRO A 6 6.96 -11.16 17.61
N ASP A 7 6.98 -9.89 18.00
CA ASP A 7 5.89 -9.09 18.58
C ASP A 7 4.68 -8.81 17.65
N TRP A 8 4.73 -9.31 16.41
CA TRP A 8 3.67 -9.10 15.40
C TRP A 8 2.34 -9.81 15.74
N GLU A 9 2.37 -10.90 16.52
CA GLU A 9 1.14 -11.53 17.01
C GLU A 9 0.33 -10.58 17.91
N LYS A 10 0.99 -9.66 18.61
CA LYS A 10 0.35 -8.66 19.46
C LYS A 10 -0.29 -7.52 18.64
N THR A 11 0.32 -7.12 17.55
CA THR A 11 -0.21 -6.08 16.66
C THR A 11 -1.49 -6.51 15.95
N VAL A 12 -1.69 -7.82 15.76
CA VAL A 12 -2.88 -8.38 15.09
C VAL A 12 -4.04 -8.63 16.06
N THR A 13 -3.80 -8.70 17.37
CA THR A 13 -4.85 -8.89 18.40
C THR A 13 -5.60 -7.59 18.75
N GLU A 14 -5.14 -6.41 18.35
CA GLU A 14 -5.86 -5.15 18.56
C GLU A 14 -7.10 -4.95 17.66
N PHE A 15 -7.39 -5.86 16.76
CA PHE A 15 -8.60 -5.87 15.92
C PHE A 15 -9.78 -6.60 16.59
N GLY A 16 -10.02 -6.36 17.88
CA GLY A 16 -11.27 -6.75 18.55
C GLY A 16 -12.43 -5.84 18.11
N PRO A 17 -13.69 -6.31 18.18
CA PRO A 17 -14.85 -5.51 17.78
C PRO A 17 -14.96 -4.28 18.70
N ARG A 18 -14.91 -3.08 18.15
CA ARG A 18 -15.18 -1.84 18.89
C ARG A 18 -16.63 -1.86 19.34
N ARG A 19 -16.86 -1.84 20.65
CA ARG A 19 -18.18 -1.66 21.25
C ARG A 19 -18.76 -0.32 20.81
N SER A 20 -19.97 -0.35 20.26
CA SER A 20 -20.78 0.83 20.00
C SER A 20 -21.16 1.51 21.32
N VAL A 21 -20.81 2.78 21.47
CA VAL A 21 -21.25 3.63 22.59
C VAL A 21 -22.69 4.03 22.30
N ARG A 22 -23.62 3.54 23.11
CA ARG A 22 -25.03 3.98 23.10
C ARG A 22 -25.13 5.34 23.78
N GLY A 23 -25.66 6.35 23.06
CA GLY A 23 -26.08 7.62 23.62
C GLY A 23 -27.43 7.50 24.39
N PRO A 24 -27.75 8.45 25.29
CA PRO A 24 -28.91 8.36 26.19
C PRO A 24 -30.24 8.62 25.47
N PRO A 25 -31.37 8.13 25.99
CA PRO A 25 -32.67 8.20 25.32
C PRO A 25 -33.32 9.58 25.53
N HIS A 26 -33.79 10.19 24.45
CA HIS A 26 -34.70 11.34 24.52
C HIS A 26 -36.16 10.90 24.65
N ARG A 27 -36.83 11.47 25.66
CA ARG A 27 -38.27 11.30 25.93
C ARG A 27 -39.14 12.10 24.97
N GLY A 28 -40.09 11.44 24.42
CA GLY A 28 -41.50 11.73 24.21
C GLY A 28 -41.93 12.95 23.41
N ARG A 29 -42.76 12.67 22.34
CA ARG A 29 -44.03 13.35 22.10
C ARG A 29 -44.93 12.46 21.23
N ARG A 30 -46.26 12.61 21.53
CA ARG A 30 -47.39 11.75 21.13
C ARG A 30 -47.75 11.85 19.65
N ALA A 31 -48.32 10.76 19.19
CA ALA A 31 -48.84 10.35 17.91
C ALA A 31 -49.87 11.28 17.25
N ILE A 32 -49.89 11.26 15.93
CA ILE A 32 -51.11 11.33 15.09
C ILE A 32 -50.98 10.20 14.06
N THR A 33 -52.02 9.36 14.07
CA THR A 33 -52.16 8.17 13.20
C THR A 33 -52.55 8.57 11.80
N HIS A 34 -51.70 8.35 10.80
CA HIS A 34 -52.11 8.19 9.42
C HIS A 34 -51.62 6.83 8.93
N ILE A 35 -52.55 5.95 8.64
CA ILE A 35 -52.34 4.65 8.00
C ILE A 35 -52.00 4.90 6.54
N ALA A 36 -50.73 4.85 6.19
CA ALA A 36 -50.28 4.74 4.81
C ALA A 36 -49.89 3.28 4.55
N HIS A 37 -50.52 2.64 3.60
CA HIS A 37 -50.10 1.35 3.07
C HIS A 37 -48.71 1.46 2.50
N ILE A 38 -47.69 1.10 3.27
CA ILE A 38 -46.31 0.93 2.80
C ILE A 38 -46.22 -0.49 2.24
N SER A 39 -45.93 -0.59 0.95
CA SER A 39 -45.80 -1.88 0.26
C SER A 39 -44.68 -2.68 0.91
N THR A 40 -44.98 -3.91 1.32
CA THR A 40 -44.04 -4.86 1.96
C THR A 40 -42.80 -5.23 1.12
N GLN A 41 -42.79 -4.88 -0.16
CA GLN A 41 -41.64 -5.12 -1.05
C GLN A 41 -40.42 -4.21 -0.75
N GLY A 42 -40.65 -2.96 -0.32
CA GLY A 42 -39.57 -2.03 0.01
C GLY A 42 -38.80 -2.42 1.29
N ALA A 43 -39.52 -3.00 2.26
CA ALA A 43 -38.92 -3.43 3.53
C ALA A 43 -38.07 -4.71 3.38
N GLN A 44 -38.44 -5.60 2.48
CA GLN A 44 -37.63 -6.80 2.19
C GLN A 44 -36.35 -6.51 1.42
N GLN A 45 -36.34 -5.53 0.51
CA GLN A 45 -35.12 -5.10 -0.17
C GLN A 45 -34.16 -4.35 0.74
N ALA A 46 -34.66 -3.58 1.72
CA ALA A 46 -33.83 -2.92 2.72
C ALA A 46 -33.23 -3.92 3.72
N ALA A 47 -33.95 -4.99 4.06
CA ALA A 47 -33.45 -6.05 4.96
C ALA A 47 -32.38 -6.94 4.30
N LEU A 48 -32.43 -7.13 2.97
CA LEU A 48 -31.39 -7.86 2.22
C LEU A 48 -30.10 -7.06 2.08
N ALA A 49 -30.11 -5.73 2.24
CA ALA A 49 -28.92 -4.88 2.17
C ALA A 49 -28.03 -4.94 3.43
N THR A 50 -28.48 -5.57 4.51
CA THR A 50 -27.75 -5.72 5.77
C THR A 50 -27.22 -7.14 6.04
N ALA A 51 -27.30 -8.04 5.07
CA ALA A 51 -26.64 -9.34 5.19
C ALA A 51 -25.12 -9.13 5.36
N ASP A 52 -24.57 -9.67 6.43
CA ASP A 52 -23.12 -9.61 6.70
C ASP A 52 -22.37 -10.36 5.59
N GLN A 53 -21.88 -9.60 4.62
CA GLN A 53 -21.23 -10.18 3.45
C GLN A 53 -19.88 -10.77 3.87
N PRO A 54 -19.52 -11.98 3.40
CA PRO A 54 -18.21 -12.56 3.64
C PRO A 54 -17.10 -11.57 3.24
N ARG A 55 -16.14 -11.34 4.15
CA ARG A 55 -15.00 -10.46 3.90
C ARG A 55 -13.73 -11.27 3.75
N ALA A 56 -12.89 -10.83 2.81
CA ALA A 56 -11.60 -11.48 2.61
C ALA A 56 -10.67 -11.18 3.79
N VAL A 57 -10.01 -12.22 4.26
CA VAL A 57 -8.91 -12.11 5.22
C VAL A 57 -7.71 -12.81 4.60
N GLY A 58 -6.57 -12.11 4.59
CA GLY A 58 -5.34 -12.66 4.05
C GLY A 58 -4.14 -12.30 4.92
N ARG A 59 -3.27 -13.27 5.16
CA ARG A 59 -2.01 -13.06 5.88
C ARG A 59 -0.88 -13.72 5.12
N ALA A 60 0.23 -13.00 4.96
CA ALA A 60 1.45 -13.50 4.36
C ALA A 60 2.66 -13.07 5.19
N MET A 61 3.55 -14.01 5.48
CA MET A 61 4.81 -13.76 6.15
C MET A 61 5.92 -14.47 5.39
N VAL A 62 7.03 -13.77 5.18
CA VAL A 62 8.22 -14.31 4.54
C VAL A 62 9.48 -13.79 5.22
N SER A 63 10.47 -14.65 5.37
CA SER A 63 11.80 -14.23 5.78
C SER A 63 12.90 -14.83 4.89
N SER A 64 14.00 -14.10 4.74
CA SER A 64 15.20 -14.54 4.06
C SER A 64 16.37 -14.65 5.02
N LYS A 65 17.34 -15.50 4.66
CA LYS A 65 18.62 -15.64 5.36
C LYS A 65 19.79 -15.73 4.41
N ARG A 66 20.98 -15.42 4.89
CA ARG A 66 22.24 -15.73 4.24
C ARG A 66 22.72 -17.10 4.70
N ARG A 67 23.02 -18.00 3.76
CA ARG A 67 23.61 -19.30 4.04
C ARG A 67 25.12 -19.17 4.23
N ALA A 68 25.74 -20.21 4.79
CA ALA A 68 27.18 -20.28 4.95
C ALA A 68 27.94 -20.24 3.61
N ASP A 69 27.33 -20.72 2.52
CA ASP A 69 27.87 -20.64 1.17
C ASP A 69 27.77 -19.23 0.54
N GLY A 70 27.24 -18.26 1.28
CA GLY A 70 27.04 -16.90 0.81
C GLY A 70 25.77 -16.68 -0.04
N CYS A 71 24.96 -17.71 -0.27
CA CYS A 71 23.71 -17.57 -1.02
C CYS A 71 22.54 -17.06 -0.17
N ASN A 72 21.64 -16.26 -0.75
CA ASN A 72 20.39 -15.93 -0.13
C ASN A 72 19.41 -17.10 -0.24
N ALA A 73 18.65 -17.36 0.81
CA ALA A 73 17.65 -18.40 0.83
C ALA A 73 16.38 -17.97 1.57
N LEU A 74 15.28 -18.57 1.22
CA LEU A 74 14.06 -18.52 2.03
C LEU A 74 14.35 -19.13 3.41
N ASP A 75 13.96 -18.42 4.47
CA ASP A 75 14.09 -18.89 5.83
C ASP A 75 12.75 -19.32 6.43
N GLY A 76 11.75 -18.47 6.37
CA GLY A 76 10.40 -18.75 6.86
C GLY A 76 9.34 -18.35 5.86
N LEU A 77 8.24 -19.12 5.85
CA LEU A 77 7.05 -18.85 5.04
C LEU A 77 5.80 -19.23 5.82
N ARG A 78 4.89 -18.27 5.98
CA ARG A 78 3.50 -18.53 6.43
C ARG A 78 2.54 -17.77 5.54
N GLN A 79 1.45 -18.41 5.17
CA GLN A 79 0.40 -17.76 4.39
C GLN A 79 -0.95 -18.38 4.69
N SER A 80 -1.97 -17.54 4.77
CA SER A 80 -3.34 -17.98 5.06
C SER A 80 -4.38 -17.07 4.40
N GLY A 81 -5.57 -17.60 4.22
CA GLY A 81 -6.66 -16.88 3.59
C GLY A 81 -6.34 -16.48 2.15
N ALA A 82 -6.69 -15.25 1.79
CA ALA A 82 -6.63 -14.76 0.41
C ALA A 82 -5.23 -14.29 -0.04
N LEU A 83 -4.22 -14.19 0.83
CA LEU A 83 -2.85 -13.86 0.40
C LEU A 83 -2.02 -15.12 0.15
N LYS A 84 -1.32 -15.12 -0.99
CA LYS A 84 -0.35 -16.16 -1.37
C LYS A 84 0.96 -15.51 -1.78
N LEU A 85 2.06 -16.20 -1.49
CA LEU A 85 3.40 -15.85 -1.94
C LEU A 85 3.92 -16.94 -2.88
N LEU A 86 4.35 -16.53 -4.06
CA LEU A 86 4.98 -17.38 -5.06
C LEU A 86 6.44 -16.98 -5.18
N PHE A 87 7.30 -17.97 -5.44
CA PHE A 87 8.75 -17.76 -5.54
C PHE A 87 9.21 -18.18 -6.95
N PRO A 88 9.46 -17.22 -7.85
CA PRO A 88 10.03 -17.53 -9.17
C PRO A 88 11.37 -18.23 -9.02
N GLN A 89 11.56 -19.34 -9.77
CA GLN A 89 12.78 -20.11 -9.70
C GLN A 89 13.98 -19.40 -10.38
N GLY A 90 15.18 -19.63 -9.85
CA GLY A 90 16.44 -19.41 -10.56
C GLY A 90 17.06 -18.03 -10.40
N ARG A 91 16.70 -17.22 -9.42
CA ARG A 91 17.36 -15.93 -9.16
C ARG A 91 17.65 -15.69 -7.66
N PRO A 92 18.93 -15.49 -7.27
CA PRO A 92 19.25 -14.72 -6.08
C PRO A 92 19.08 -13.22 -6.40
N PRO A 93 18.56 -12.34 -5.52
CA PRO A 93 18.08 -12.61 -4.17
C PRO A 93 16.73 -13.36 -4.12
N VAL A 94 16.27 -13.71 -2.91
CA VAL A 94 14.92 -14.28 -2.72
C VAL A 94 13.87 -13.28 -3.20
N GLU A 95 13.12 -13.65 -4.24
CA GLU A 95 12.01 -12.87 -4.78
C GLU A 95 10.69 -13.52 -4.37
N ALA A 96 9.83 -12.78 -3.67
CA ALA A 96 8.49 -13.20 -3.29
C ALA A 96 7.45 -12.37 -4.06
N VAL A 97 6.61 -13.04 -4.84
CA VAL A 97 5.51 -12.43 -5.60
C VAL A 97 4.21 -12.66 -4.85
N MET A 98 3.63 -11.60 -4.32
CA MET A 98 2.37 -11.63 -3.60
C MET A 98 1.17 -11.65 -4.56
N VAL A 99 0.21 -12.54 -4.27
CA VAL A 99 -1.04 -12.68 -5.02
C VAL A 99 -2.20 -12.53 -4.04
N ASN A 100 -3.09 -11.59 -4.30
CA ASN A 100 -4.38 -11.50 -3.63
C ASN A 100 -5.40 -12.35 -4.39
N THR A 101 -5.70 -13.54 -3.89
CA THR A 101 -6.63 -14.48 -4.54
C THR A 101 -8.11 -14.09 -4.39
N ALA A 102 -8.42 -13.04 -3.61
CA ALA A 102 -9.76 -12.43 -3.58
C ALA A 102 -10.00 -11.56 -4.82
N GLY A 103 -8.96 -11.25 -5.63
CA GLY A 103 -9.06 -10.48 -6.86
C GLY A 103 -9.15 -8.97 -6.65
N GLY A 104 -8.99 -8.49 -5.42
CA GLY A 104 -9.00 -7.08 -5.04
C GLY A 104 -9.37 -6.90 -3.57
N ILE A 105 -9.59 -5.65 -3.18
CA ILE A 105 -9.95 -5.25 -1.80
C ILE A 105 -11.28 -4.51 -1.83
N THR A 106 -12.15 -4.78 -0.88
CA THR A 106 -13.38 -4.00 -0.66
C THR A 106 -13.51 -3.64 0.82
N GLY A 107 -14.52 -2.85 1.15
CA GLY A 107 -14.79 -2.47 2.54
C GLY A 107 -14.96 -3.67 3.46
N GLY A 108 -14.28 -3.67 4.60
CA GLY A 108 -14.30 -4.75 5.59
C GLY A 108 -13.26 -5.86 5.37
N ASP A 109 -12.59 -5.92 4.21
CA ASP A 109 -11.49 -6.85 3.98
C ASP A 109 -10.27 -6.50 4.84
N ARG A 110 -9.50 -7.51 5.27
CA ARG A 110 -8.34 -7.34 6.15
C ARG A 110 -7.16 -8.17 5.65
N PHE A 111 -6.09 -7.46 5.32
CA PHE A 111 -4.85 -8.06 4.85
C PHE A 111 -3.67 -7.66 5.74
N ALA A 112 -2.77 -8.60 5.98
CA ALA A 112 -1.54 -8.35 6.72
C ALA A 112 -0.35 -9.03 6.03
N VAL A 113 0.74 -8.27 5.87
CA VAL A 113 2.00 -8.74 5.29
C VAL A 113 3.12 -8.47 6.28
N ALA A 114 3.96 -9.46 6.53
CA ALA A 114 5.20 -9.31 7.28
C ALA A 114 6.37 -9.84 6.46
N ALA A 115 7.44 -9.05 6.34
CA ALA A 115 8.64 -9.45 5.62
C ALA A 115 9.91 -9.14 6.43
N THR A 116 10.78 -10.13 6.59
CA THR A 116 12.02 -10.01 7.33
C THR A 116 13.20 -10.37 6.46
N ALA A 117 14.10 -9.42 6.19
CA ALA A 117 15.42 -9.72 5.65
C ALA A 117 16.37 -9.97 6.82
N GLY A 118 16.76 -11.23 7.04
CA GLY A 118 17.72 -11.64 8.09
C GLY A 118 19.13 -11.10 7.82
N PRO A 119 20.06 -11.23 8.77
CA PRO A 119 21.39 -10.64 8.66
C PRO A 119 22.08 -10.96 7.32
N ASP A 120 22.67 -9.95 6.70
CA ASP A 120 23.41 -10.01 5.42
C ASP A 120 22.61 -10.60 4.25
N SER A 121 21.31 -10.80 4.40
CA SER A 121 20.46 -11.37 3.35
C SER A 121 19.80 -10.30 2.47
N GLN A 122 19.23 -10.75 1.36
CA GLN A 122 18.47 -9.91 0.44
C GLN A 122 17.10 -10.52 0.18
N LEU A 123 16.07 -9.67 0.27
CA LEU A 123 14.68 -10.05 0.04
C LEU A 123 14.01 -9.01 -0.86
N THR A 124 13.36 -9.44 -1.92
CA THR A 124 12.50 -8.59 -2.73
C THR A 124 11.07 -9.09 -2.66
N LEU A 125 10.14 -8.21 -2.32
CA LEU A 125 8.71 -8.46 -2.42
C LEU A 125 8.10 -7.58 -3.50
N THR A 126 7.23 -8.18 -4.28
CA THR A 126 6.41 -7.49 -5.28
C THR A 126 5.01 -8.10 -5.31
N THR A 127 4.08 -7.50 -6.05
CA THR A 127 2.78 -8.11 -6.35
C THR A 127 2.74 -8.66 -7.76
N GLN A 128 1.90 -9.67 -8.00
CA GLN A 128 1.74 -10.27 -9.33
C GLN A 128 1.17 -9.27 -10.33
N ALA A 129 0.27 -8.40 -9.89
CA ALA A 129 -0.40 -7.38 -10.68
C ALA A 129 -0.81 -6.22 -9.77
N ALA A 130 -1.39 -5.16 -10.35
CA ALA A 130 -1.98 -4.06 -9.62
C ALA A 130 -3.08 -4.55 -8.65
N GLU A 131 -3.11 -3.97 -7.45
CA GLU A 131 -4.16 -4.22 -6.47
C GLU A 131 -5.37 -3.32 -6.75
N ARG A 132 -6.55 -3.90 -6.86
CA ARG A 132 -7.79 -3.18 -7.16
C ARG A 132 -8.57 -2.95 -5.87
N VAL A 133 -8.88 -1.70 -5.58
CA VAL A 133 -9.73 -1.35 -4.44
C VAL A 133 -11.12 -1.02 -4.94
N TYR A 134 -12.03 -1.94 -4.76
CA TYR A 134 -13.40 -1.86 -5.23
C TYR A 134 -14.27 -0.98 -4.33
N ARG A 135 -15.47 -0.67 -4.83
CA ARG A 135 -16.51 -0.01 -4.06
C ARG A 135 -16.71 -0.66 -2.70
N ALA A 136 -16.72 0.14 -1.64
CA ALA A 136 -17.05 -0.29 -0.28
C ALA A 136 -18.55 -0.12 0.00
N GLN A 137 -19.08 -0.96 0.89
CA GLN A 137 -20.37 -0.68 1.52
C GLN A 137 -20.23 0.52 2.48
N PRO A 138 -21.33 1.25 2.78
CA PRO A 138 -21.30 2.32 3.76
C PRO A 138 -20.64 1.87 5.07
N ASP A 139 -19.84 2.76 5.67
CA ASP A 139 -19.15 2.56 6.95
C ASP A 139 -18.16 1.39 7.01
N GLN A 140 -17.81 0.80 5.88
CA GLN A 140 -16.80 -0.25 5.78
C GLN A 140 -15.55 0.25 5.07
N THR A 141 -14.39 -0.12 5.62
CA THR A 141 -13.07 0.22 5.05
C THR A 141 -12.26 -1.06 4.90
N GLY A 142 -11.68 -1.28 3.72
CA GLY A 142 -10.67 -2.33 3.52
C GLY A 142 -9.35 -1.92 4.16
N GLU A 143 -8.62 -2.86 4.74
CA GLU A 143 -7.39 -2.57 5.47
C GLU A 143 -6.22 -3.46 5.00
N MET A 144 -5.05 -2.84 4.82
CA MET A 144 -3.77 -3.53 4.61
C MET A 144 -2.75 -3.03 5.63
N VAL A 145 -2.18 -3.94 6.40
CA VAL A 145 -1.08 -3.66 7.33
C VAL A 145 0.18 -4.37 6.84
N THR A 146 1.27 -3.62 6.65
CA THR A 146 2.56 -4.15 6.24
C THR A 146 3.60 -3.87 7.31
N THR A 147 4.36 -4.88 7.70
CA THR A 147 5.51 -4.77 8.61
C THR A 147 6.76 -5.30 7.92
N LEU A 148 7.79 -4.49 7.86
CA LEU A 148 9.08 -4.84 7.27
C LEU A 148 10.16 -4.79 8.35
N GLU A 149 10.98 -5.81 8.43
CA GLU A 149 12.13 -5.88 9.33
C GLU A 149 13.41 -6.12 8.51
N VAL A 150 14.42 -5.29 8.68
CA VAL A 150 15.66 -5.40 7.94
C VAL A 150 16.84 -5.42 8.91
N ALA A 151 17.46 -6.58 9.04
CA ALA A 151 18.59 -6.80 9.93
C ALA A 151 19.89 -6.14 9.42
N GLY A 152 20.94 -6.16 10.24
CA GLY A 152 22.25 -5.62 9.88
C GLY A 152 22.81 -6.22 8.60
N GLY A 153 23.42 -5.41 7.73
CA GLY A 153 23.95 -5.79 6.43
C GLY A 153 22.90 -6.20 5.39
N ALA A 154 21.64 -6.35 5.79
CA ALA A 154 20.59 -6.85 4.90
C ALA A 154 19.99 -5.76 3.98
N ARG A 155 19.37 -6.23 2.90
CA ARG A 155 18.61 -5.40 1.96
C ARG A 155 17.19 -5.94 1.76
N LEU A 156 16.19 -5.08 1.87
CA LEU A 156 14.82 -5.39 1.53
C LEU A 156 14.32 -4.43 0.46
N ASN A 157 13.77 -4.96 -0.62
CA ASN A 157 13.08 -4.19 -1.65
C ASN A 157 11.57 -4.48 -1.53
N TRP A 158 10.77 -3.46 -1.16
CA TRP A 158 9.32 -3.49 -1.16
C TRP A 158 8.82 -2.80 -2.43
N LEU A 159 8.42 -3.58 -3.42
CA LEU A 159 8.12 -3.14 -4.78
C LEU A 159 6.75 -3.67 -5.24
N PRO A 160 5.63 -3.37 -4.54
CA PRO A 160 4.31 -3.70 -5.06
C PRO A 160 4.04 -2.93 -6.36
N GLN A 161 3.21 -3.49 -7.22
CA GLN A 161 2.64 -2.76 -8.34
C GLN A 161 1.55 -1.79 -7.85
N GLU A 162 0.90 -1.09 -8.77
CA GLU A 162 -0.03 -0.01 -8.46
C GLU A 162 -1.22 -0.48 -7.62
N THR A 163 -1.64 0.34 -6.68
CA THR A 163 -2.97 0.27 -6.06
C THR A 163 -3.92 1.15 -6.86
N ILE A 164 -4.99 0.59 -7.40
CA ILE A 164 -5.99 1.31 -8.21
C ILE A 164 -7.25 1.52 -7.37
N LEU A 165 -7.56 2.77 -7.04
CA LEU A 165 -8.79 3.12 -6.34
C LEU A 165 -9.94 3.22 -7.34
N PHE A 166 -11.06 2.55 -7.06
CA PHE A 166 -12.29 2.68 -7.85
C PHE A 166 -13.25 3.68 -7.18
N GLN A 167 -14.22 4.14 -7.92
CA GLN A 167 -15.28 5.02 -7.40
C GLN A 167 -15.96 4.39 -6.18
N THR A 168 -16.18 5.19 -5.14
CA THR A 168 -16.74 4.80 -3.84
C THR A 168 -15.92 3.74 -3.06
N SER A 169 -14.65 3.57 -3.39
CA SER A 169 -13.74 2.77 -2.58
C SER A 169 -13.47 3.42 -1.21
N SER A 170 -13.25 2.59 -0.20
CA SER A 170 -12.76 3.02 1.12
C SER A 170 -11.62 2.10 1.54
N TYR A 171 -10.41 2.65 1.65
CA TYR A 171 -9.20 1.87 1.89
C TYR A 171 -8.23 2.57 2.83
N ARG A 172 -7.70 1.80 3.77
CA ARG A 172 -6.64 2.21 4.67
C ARG A 172 -5.45 1.29 4.51
N ARG A 173 -4.29 1.89 4.25
CA ARG A 173 -3.02 1.20 4.20
C ARG A 173 -2.08 1.77 5.26
N SER A 174 -1.32 0.90 5.93
CA SER A 174 -0.25 1.30 6.84
C SER A 174 0.95 0.41 6.65
N LEU A 175 2.12 1.01 6.53
CA LEU A 175 3.40 0.33 6.44
C LEU A 175 4.32 0.83 7.55
N ARG A 176 4.91 -0.10 8.28
CA ARG A 176 5.99 0.13 9.22
C ARG A 176 7.22 -0.66 8.81
N ALA A 177 8.37 0.00 8.75
CA ALA A 177 9.66 -0.64 8.52
C ALA A 177 10.60 -0.36 9.69
N ASP A 178 11.19 -1.40 10.25
CA ASP A 178 12.19 -1.35 11.30
C ASP A 178 13.54 -1.81 10.74
N LEU A 179 14.52 -0.92 10.70
CA LEU A 179 15.82 -1.11 10.09
C LEU A 179 16.93 -1.14 11.13
N ALA A 180 17.88 -2.05 11.01
CA ALA A 180 19.16 -1.94 11.69
C ALA A 180 19.96 -0.72 11.18
N ALA A 181 21.02 -0.36 11.86
CA ALA A 181 21.79 0.87 11.58
C ALA A 181 22.33 0.93 10.14
N ASP A 182 22.81 -0.19 9.60
CA ASP A 182 23.43 -0.35 8.28
C ASP A 182 22.52 -1.05 7.25
N ALA A 183 21.29 -1.32 7.63
CA ALA A 183 20.30 -1.97 6.78
C ALA A 183 19.90 -1.08 5.59
N ARG A 184 19.48 -1.71 4.48
CA ARG A 184 19.05 -1.05 3.24
C ARG A 184 17.61 -1.37 2.93
N LEU A 185 16.80 -0.33 2.69
CA LEU A 185 15.41 -0.45 2.26
C LEU A 185 15.20 0.37 0.99
N LEU A 186 14.69 -0.27 -0.06
CA LEU A 186 14.05 0.39 -1.19
C LEU A 186 12.55 0.12 -1.10
N LEU A 187 11.75 1.19 -1.02
CA LEU A 187 10.30 1.12 -0.91
C LEU A 187 9.66 1.96 -2.01
N VAL A 188 8.65 1.41 -2.68
CA VAL A 188 7.80 2.16 -3.61
C VAL A 188 6.34 1.85 -3.36
N GLU A 189 5.49 2.87 -3.42
CA GLU A 189 4.04 2.77 -3.27
C GLU A 189 3.35 3.58 -4.36
N PRO A 190 3.04 2.93 -5.52
CA PRO A 190 2.31 3.59 -6.60
C PRO A 190 0.80 3.52 -6.36
N LEU A 191 0.11 4.61 -6.72
CA LEU A 191 -1.32 4.77 -6.56
C LEU A 191 -1.93 5.30 -7.86
N VAL A 192 -3.06 4.73 -8.29
CA VAL A 192 -3.82 5.15 -9.46
C VAL A 192 -5.23 5.56 -9.05
N LEU A 193 -5.68 6.70 -9.52
CA LEU A 193 -6.93 7.35 -9.15
C LEU A 193 -8.00 7.09 -10.21
N GLY A 194 -8.75 6.00 -10.04
CA GLY A 194 -9.80 5.59 -10.97
C GLY A 194 -9.30 4.85 -12.20
N ARG A 195 -10.24 4.36 -12.97
CA ARG A 195 -10.00 3.67 -14.25
C ARG A 195 -10.13 4.68 -15.40
N ALA A 196 -9.06 5.43 -15.67
CA ALA A 196 -9.06 6.48 -16.69
C ALA A 196 -9.59 5.99 -18.05
N ALA A 197 -9.20 4.78 -18.47
CA ALA A 197 -9.68 4.18 -19.73
C ALA A 197 -11.21 3.93 -19.77
N MET A 198 -11.87 3.89 -18.61
CA MET A 198 -13.32 3.75 -18.47
C MET A 198 -14.03 5.09 -18.21
N GLY A 199 -13.29 6.22 -18.27
CA GLY A 199 -13.84 7.54 -17.94
C GLY A 199 -14.24 7.71 -16.47
N GLU A 200 -13.75 6.84 -15.57
CA GLU A 200 -14.12 6.87 -14.16
C GLU A 200 -13.50 8.07 -13.45
N GLN A 201 -14.31 8.80 -12.70
CA GLN A 201 -13.88 9.90 -11.83
C GLN A 201 -14.19 9.55 -10.38
N LEU A 202 -13.21 9.77 -9.49
CA LEU A 202 -13.35 9.51 -8.07
C LEU A 202 -14.00 10.70 -7.36
N THR A 203 -15.33 10.81 -7.46
CA THR A 203 -16.13 11.87 -6.82
C THR A 203 -16.50 11.54 -5.37
N ALA A 204 -16.38 10.28 -4.96
CA ALA A 204 -16.71 9.82 -3.61
C ALA A 204 -15.83 8.60 -3.24
N ALA A 205 -14.58 8.83 -2.88
CA ALA A 205 -13.69 7.76 -2.42
C ALA A 205 -12.96 8.18 -1.14
N GLN A 206 -12.43 7.20 -0.42
CA GLN A 206 -11.65 7.41 0.79
C GLN A 206 -10.37 6.59 0.72
N PHE A 207 -9.25 7.25 0.89
CA PHE A 207 -7.95 6.60 0.96
C PHE A 207 -7.11 7.22 2.06
N TYR A 208 -6.57 6.38 2.91
CA TYR A 208 -5.58 6.76 3.90
C TYR A 208 -4.38 5.84 3.78
N ASP A 209 -3.20 6.41 3.58
CA ASP A 209 -1.92 5.73 3.54
C ASP A 209 -0.98 6.31 4.59
N ARG A 210 -0.25 5.45 5.30
CA ARG A 210 0.75 5.86 6.28
C ARG A 210 1.99 4.99 6.14
N ILE A 211 3.14 5.63 6.01
CA ILE A 211 4.45 4.98 5.95
C ILE A 211 5.30 5.50 7.10
N GLU A 212 5.81 4.61 7.93
CA GLU A 212 6.75 4.92 9.01
C GLU A 212 7.99 4.06 8.88
N ILE A 213 9.18 4.67 8.92
CA ILE A 213 10.45 3.95 8.92
C ILE A 213 11.21 4.31 10.18
N PHE A 214 11.67 3.29 10.88
CA PHE A 214 12.51 3.39 12.05
C PHE A 214 13.89 2.83 11.73
N ARG A 215 14.94 3.49 12.20
CA ARG A 215 16.31 3.01 12.11
C ARG A 215 16.90 2.97 13.51
N ALA A 216 17.37 1.79 13.95
CA ALA A 216 17.88 1.57 15.30
C ALA A 216 16.90 2.11 16.39
N GLY A 217 15.58 1.84 16.22
CA GLY A 217 14.54 2.25 17.15
C GLY A 217 14.10 3.71 17.05
N ARG A 218 14.79 4.56 16.28
CA ARG A 218 14.44 5.97 16.08
C ARG A 218 13.65 6.14 14.78
N ARG A 219 12.50 6.84 14.81
CA ARG A 219 11.74 7.16 13.61
C ARG A 219 12.50 8.16 12.75
N VAL A 220 12.87 7.75 11.54
CA VAL A 220 13.62 8.55 10.57
C VAL A 220 12.76 9.06 9.41
N TYR A 221 11.60 8.41 9.17
CA TYR A 221 10.65 8.79 8.12
C TYR A 221 9.22 8.62 8.60
N HIS A 222 8.38 9.59 8.23
CA HIS A 222 6.93 9.52 8.39
C HIS A 222 6.27 10.27 7.24
N ASP A 223 5.41 9.58 6.52
CA ASP A 223 4.56 10.15 5.47
C ASP A 223 3.12 9.68 5.64
N ALA A 224 2.17 10.54 5.30
CA ALA A 224 0.77 10.18 5.30
C ALA A 224 0.03 10.91 4.16
N ILE A 225 -0.73 10.13 3.39
CA ILE A 225 -1.62 10.62 2.35
C ILE A 225 -3.05 10.40 2.81
N ARG A 226 -3.88 11.44 2.76
CA ARG A 226 -5.31 11.35 3.01
C ARG A 226 -6.08 11.97 1.86
N LEU A 227 -6.82 11.14 1.14
CA LEU A 227 -7.74 11.55 0.09
C LEU A 227 -9.15 11.18 0.54
N HIS A 228 -10.10 12.12 0.46
CA HIS A 228 -11.45 11.91 0.98
C HIS A 228 -12.49 12.71 0.19
N GLY A 229 -13.60 12.08 -0.17
CA GLY A 229 -14.70 12.70 -0.91
C GLY A 229 -14.41 12.82 -2.40
N ASP A 230 -14.57 14.00 -2.96
CA ASP A 230 -14.31 14.28 -4.38
C ASP A 230 -12.80 14.43 -4.63
N ILE A 231 -12.15 13.29 -4.90
CA ILE A 231 -10.71 13.23 -5.19
C ILE A 231 -10.42 13.85 -6.56
N ALA A 232 -11.32 13.70 -7.53
CA ALA A 232 -11.16 14.28 -8.86
C ALA A 232 -11.06 15.81 -8.77
N ALA A 233 -11.94 16.45 -7.99
CA ALA A 233 -11.88 17.90 -7.74
C ALA A 233 -10.61 18.30 -6.96
N GLN A 234 -10.14 17.47 -6.02
CA GLN A 234 -8.88 17.73 -5.30
C GLN A 234 -7.67 17.73 -6.24
N MET A 235 -7.63 16.80 -7.20
CA MET A 235 -6.54 16.68 -8.18
C MET A 235 -6.60 17.74 -9.29
N ALA A 236 -7.77 18.34 -9.52
CA ALA A 236 -7.97 19.43 -10.49
C ALA A 236 -7.66 20.83 -9.92
N ARG A 237 -7.18 20.96 -8.67
CA ARG A 237 -6.88 22.26 -8.06
C ARG A 237 -5.79 23.02 -8.83
N PRO A 238 -5.87 24.38 -8.90
CA PRO A 238 -4.97 25.20 -9.74
C PRO A 238 -3.49 24.96 -9.53
N GLY A 239 -3.06 24.64 -8.29
CA GLY A 239 -1.64 24.38 -8.00
C GLY A 239 -1.08 23.10 -8.65
N LEU A 240 -1.91 22.10 -8.92
CA LEU A 240 -1.57 20.88 -9.65
C LEU A 240 -1.87 21.02 -11.15
N ALA A 241 -3.00 21.63 -11.49
CA ALA A 241 -3.45 21.84 -12.87
C ALA A 241 -2.55 22.79 -13.68
N GLY A 242 -1.73 23.64 -13.03
CA GLY A 242 -0.79 24.52 -13.75
C GLY A 242 0.53 23.85 -14.16
N VAL A 243 0.81 22.66 -13.65
CA VAL A 243 2.10 21.96 -13.87
C VAL A 243 1.94 20.70 -14.70
N LEU A 244 0.83 19.98 -14.53
CA LEU A 244 0.46 18.85 -15.37
C LEU A 244 -0.49 19.29 -16.48
N SER A 245 -0.34 18.70 -17.66
CA SER A 245 -1.16 18.96 -18.85
C SER A 245 -2.63 18.47 -18.73
N ALA A 246 -2.90 17.63 -17.73
CA ALA A 246 -4.21 17.09 -17.38
C ALA A 246 -4.28 16.86 -15.86
N PRO A 247 -5.47 16.62 -15.27
CA PRO A 247 -5.59 16.27 -13.85
C PRO A 247 -4.71 15.08 -13.48
N CYS A 248 -4.14 15.10 -12.27
CA CYS A 248 -3.31 14.01 -11.77
C CYS A 248 -4.15 12.74 -11.61
N GLY A 249 -3.83 11.70 -12.37
CA GLY A 249 -4.49 10.40 -12.36
C GLY A 249 -3.66 9.30 -11.68
N ALA A 250 -2.37 9.56 -11.41
CA ALA A 250 -1.50 8.59 -10.75
C ALA A 250 -0.37 9.27 -9.98
N MET A 251 0.09 8.62 -8.91
CA MET A 251 1.22 9.11 -8.11
C MET A 251 2.05 7.93 -7.57
N ALA A 252 3.31 8.21 -7.22
CA ALA A 252 4.15 7.26 -6.50
C ALA A 252 4.94 7.96 -5.40
N THR A 253 5.09 7.26 -4.28
CA THR A 253 6.08 7.55 -3.24
C THR A 253 7.20 6.54 -3.36
N LEU A 254 8.45 6.99 -3.41
CA LEU A 254 9.62 6.13 -3.30
C LEU A 254 10.49 6.61 -2.16
N VAL A 255 10.97 5.68 -1.34
CA VAL A 255 11.94 5.93 -0.28
C VAL A 255 13.12 4.99 -0.46
N LEU A 256 14.31 5.56 -0.49
CA LEU A 256 15.57 4.83 -0.41
C LEU A 256 16.23 5.16 0.93
N ALA A 257 16.19 4.20 1.86
CA ALA A 257 16.88 4.30 3.14
C ALA A 257 18.12 3.40 3.08
N ALA A 258 19.25 3.96 2.64
CA ALA A 258 20.47 3.22 2.33
C ALA A 258 21.68 4.16 2.29
N PRO A 259 22.91 3.68 2.58
CA PRO A 259 24.11 4.51 2.50
C PRO A 259 24.34 5.19 1.14
N GLU A 260 23.86 4.58 0.06
CA GLU A 260 23.94 5.11 -1.31
C GLU A 260 22.90 6.20 -1.66
N ALA A 261 22.05 6.62 -0.73
CA ALA A 261 20.95 7.56 -0.99
C ALA A 261 21.46 8.95 -1.47
N GLU A 262 22.51 9.47 -0.86
CA GLU A 262 23.11 10.75 -1.27
C GLU A 262 23.66 10.68 -2.69
N ALA A 263 24.41 9.64 -3.03
CA ALA A 263 24.96 9.44 -4.37
C ALA A 263 23.88 9.19 -5.43
N ALA A 264 22.68 8.78 -5.02
CA ALA A 264 21.56 8.55 -5.94
C ALA A 264 20.82 9.85 -6.31
N LEU A 265 20.91 10.92 -5.51
CA LEU A 265 20.07 12.10 -5.66
C LEU A 265 20.19 12.77 -7.02
N ASP A 266 21.39 13.07 -7.48
CA ASP A 266 21.59 13.86 -8.69
C ASP A 266 21.12 13.13 -9.95
N TRP A 267 21.45 11.85 -10.07
CA TRP A 267 20.99 11.09 -11.23
C TRP A 267 19.49 10.83 -11.19
N ILE A 268 18.87 10.66 -10.00
CA ILE A 268 17.41 10.56 -9.85
C ILE A 268 16.77 11.86 -10.31
N ARG A 269 17.25 13.01 -9.83
CA ARG A 269 16.74 14.31 -10.27
C ARG A 269 16.84 14.51 -11.77
N GLY A 270 17.95 14.09 -12.37
CA GLY A 270 18.15 14.12 -13.81
C GLY A 270 17.24 13.19 -14.62
N ALA A 271 16.70 12.14 -13.98
CA ALA A 271 15.76 11.19 -14.59
C ALA A 271 14.28 11.58 -14.38
N LEU A 272 14.00 12.53 -13.48
CA LEU A 272 12.61 12.90 -13.16
C LEU A 272 12.03 13.86 -14.20
N PRO A 273 10.75 13.70 -14.56
CA PRO A 273 10.05 14.66 -15.41
C PRO A 273 9.82 15.98 -14.66
N ALA A 274 9.93 17.10 -15.40
CA ALA A 274 9.81 18.44 -14.87
C ALA A 274 8.46 19.13 -15.16
N GLY A 275 7.50 18.42 -15.73
CA GLY A 275 6.18 18.94 -16.08
C GLY A 275 5.59 18.25 -17.33
N GLY A 276 4.50 18.77 -17.85
CA GLY A 276 3.74 18.15 -18.93
C GLY A 276 2.89 17.00 -18.43
N THR A 277 3.10 15.74 -18.89
CA THR A 277 2.31 14.59 -18.47
C THR A 277 2.73 14.00 -17.14
N ALA A 278 3.93 14.33 -16.63
CA ALA A 278 4.41 13.92 -15.32
C ALA A 278 5.29 15.01 -14.66
N LEU A 279 5.34 14.97 -13.35
CA LEU A 279 6.15 15.83 -12.50
C LEU A 279 6.78 15.01 -11.38
N GLY A 280 8.08 15.14 -11.18
CA GLY A 280 8.78 14.44 -10.10
C GLY A 280 9.68 15.38 -9.28
N GLY A 281 9.84 15.04 -8.01
CA GLY A 281 10.78 15.70 -7.11
C GLY A 281 11.45 14.68 -6.20
N ALA A 282 12.75 14.89 -5.94
CA ALA A 282 13.52 14.08 -5.01
C ALA A 282 14.34 14.95 -4.07
N SER A 283 14.41 14.53 -2.80
CA SER A 283 15.14 15.24 -1.74
C SER A 283 15.81 14.25 -0.79
N LEU A 284 16.96 14.63 -0.27
CA LEU A 284 17.55 13.97 0.89
C LEU A 284 16.88 14.52 2.16
N LEU A 285 16.42 13.61 3.01
CA LEU A 285 15.96 13.93 4.36
C LEU A 285 17.09 13.71 5.38
N ALA A 286 18.05 12.86 5.04
CA ALA A 286 19.34 12.62 5.69
C ALA A 286 20.30 12.06 4.63
N ALA A 287 21.60 11.98 4.92
CA ALA A 287 22.60 11.47 3.98
C ALA A 287 22.28 10.03 3.48
N ASP A 288 21.63 9.22 4.31
CA ASP A 288 21.22 7.85 4.02
C ASP A 288 19.71 7.67 3.77
N LEU A 289 18.98 8.78 3.55
CA LEU A 289 17.53 8.76 3.39
C LEU A 289 17.07 9.70 2.28
N LEU A 290 16.69 9.12 1.15
CA LEU A 290 16.13 9.84 0.00
C LEU A 290 14.62 9.58 -0.10
N HIS A 291 13.86 10.64 -0.30
CA HIS A 291 12.44 10.61 -0.64
C HIS A 291 12.25 11.13 -2.07
N LEU A 292 11.36 10.45 -2.81
CA LEU A 292 10.90 10.86 -4.13
C LEU A 292 9.38 10.82 -4.18
N ARG A 293 8.78 11.86 -4.76
CA ARG A 293 7.36 11.91 -5.13
C ARG A 293 7.26 12.11 -6.64
N LEU A 294 6.42 11.29 -7.27
CA LEU A 294 6.12 11.37 -8.70
C LEU A 294 4.60 11.49 -8.88
N LEU A 295 4.18 12.41 -9.72
CA LEU A 295 2.80 12.63 -10.13
C LEU A 295 2.72 12.45 -11.64
N ALA A 296 1.63 11.86 -12.15
CA ALA A 296 1.42 11.66 -13.57
C ALA A 296 -0.07 11.78 -13.93
N THR A 297 -0.35 12.06 -15.19
CA THR A 297 -1.72 12.12 -15.71
C THR A 297 -2.41 10.76 -15.69
N ASP A 298 -1.65 9.68 -15.78
CA ASP A 298 -2.16 8.30 -15.74
C ASP A 298 -1.08 7.30 -15.30
N SER A 299 -1.48 6.03 -15.15
CA SER A 299 -0.60 4.95 -14.71
C SER A 299 0.50 4.60 -15.73
N PHE A 300 0.24 4.73 -17.02
CA PHE A 300 1.23 4.43 -18.06
C PHE A 300 2.39 5.43 -18.02
N VAL A 301 2.07 6.71 -17.95
CA VAL A 301 3.08 7.78 -17.79
C VAL A 301 3.84 7.65 -16.48
N LEU A 302 3.14 7.30 -15.38
CA LEU A 302 3.78 7.02 -14.09
C LEU A 302 4.82 5.90 -14.23
N ARG A 303 4.45 4.76 -14.85
CA ARG A 303 5.37 3.63 -15.06
C ARG A 303 6.55 4.00 -15.94
N GLN A 304 6.33 4.71 -17.03
CA GLN A 304 7.43 5.16 -17.91
C GLN A 304 8.48 5.96 -17.14
N SER A 305 8.05 6.81 -16.22
CA SER A 305 8.96 7.62 -15.41
C SER A 305 9.62 6.82 -14.26
N LEU A 306 8.89 5.88 -13.67
CA LEU A 306 9.31 5.16 -12.48
C LEU A 306 10.23 3.97 -12.80
N LEU A 307 9.94 3.22 -13.88
CA LEU A 307 10.66 2.00 -14.25
C LEU A 307 12.17 2.19 -14.39
N PRO A 308 12.70 3.20 -15.11
CA PRO A 308 14.14 3.39 -15.24
C PRO A 308 14.83 3.63 -13.88
N ILE A 309 14.15 4.35 -12.98
CA ILE A 309 14.65 4.64 -11.64
C ILE A 309 14.72 3.36 -10.81
N LEU A 310 13.64 2.58 -10.77
CA LEU A 310 13.59 1.30 -10.05
C LEU A 310 14.60 0.29 -10.62
N ASP A 311 14.72 0.19 -11.93
CA ASP A 311 15.66 -0.72 -12.58
C ASP A 311 17.10 -0.41 -12.16
N ARG A 312 17.49 0.87 -12.17
CA ARG A 312 18.81 1.30 -11.74
C ARG A 312 19.03 1.09 -10.24
N LEU A 313 18.04 1.40 -9.38
CA LEU A 313 18.14 1.20 -7.93
C LEU A 313 18.22 -0.29 -7.53
N THR A 314 17.70 -1.18 -8.36
CA THR A 314 17.76 -2.62 -8.18
C THR A 314 18.92 -3.29 -8.93
N ASN A 315 19.79 -2.51 -9.58
CA ASN A 315 20.89 -3.00 -10.42
C ASN A 315 20.41 -4.00 -11.50
N GLY A 316 19.31 -3.69 -12.20
CA GLY A 316 18.70 -4.56 -13.20
C GLY A 316 17.93 -5.75 -12.61
N GLY A 317 17.82 -5.85 -11.29
CA GLY A 317 17.09 -6.91 -10.57
C GLY A 317 15.61 -6.63 -10.34
N LEU A 318 15.01 -5.71 -11.09
CA LEU A 318 13.58 -5.43 -10.98
C LEU A 318 12.75 -6.68 -11.34
N PRO A 319 11.74 -7.07 -10.51
CA PRO A 319 10.90 -8.22 -10.76
C PRO A 319 10.24 -8.20 -12.15
N ARG A 320 10.12 -9.36 -12.78
CA ARG A 320 9.59 -9.46 -14.16
C ARG A 320 8.18 -8.91 -14.30
N CYS A 321 7.33 -9.05 -13.27
CA CYS A 321 5.96 -8.54 -13.29
C CYS A 321 5.87 -7.00 -13.43
N TRP A 322 6.96 -6.28 -13.18
CA TRP A 322 7.06 -4.85 -13.48
C TRP A 322 7.30 -4.54 -14.96
N ARG A 323 7.72 -5.52 -15.74
CA ARG A 323 8.07 -5.38 -17.17
C ARG A 323 7.00 -5.91 -18.13
N LEU A 324 5.81 -6.30 -17.58
CA LEU A 324 4.67 -6.81 -18.35
C LEU A 324 3.73 -5.69 -18.77
#